data_ebe1d4dcaed11bf0bee7e4f8b4440668
#
_entry.id   ebe1d4dcaed11bf0bee7e4f8b4440668
#
_cell.length_a   1.000
_cell.length_b   1.000
_cell.length_c   1.000
_cell.angle_alpha   90.00
_cell.angle_beta   90.00
_cell.angle_gamma   90.00
#
_symmetry.space_group_name_H-M   'P 1'
#
loop_
_entity.id
_entity.type
_entity.pdbx_description
1 polymer ?
#
loop_
_entity_poly.entity_id
_entity_poly.type
_entity_poly.pdbx_seq_one_letter_code
_entity_poly.pdbx_strand_id
1 'polypeptide(L)'
;LELQEKFNLPAVVLDAKSLRRARRTPQEAFEQPAVVIVSFNFAYTMRSQVRVQNWDMVVIDEAYKLRNAYRTQNKMGQAIRWAIEDRKKILLTATPLQNSLMELYGLSTIIDDQIFGSPEAFRARYGNGSADLTQLRQRLCVFCSRTLRRQVSEYIRYTERHALTQPFRPDDEEQRFYDAVSDFLRRKDSYALPKAQRHLISLILRKLLASSTKAIEATLGMLLARLERLRALKQPDESLVNDPQFTDRLLDSVDMGSDLADRGPETDTVPELDASPEVTGKDVIDMVRLEDEIKELQRLIRSARHIQEDTKSKALLIALDSGFAQMQTLGAERKAVIFTESRKTQAYLKSYLEAHGYGGQVVTFNGSNNDPESIAIYTQWLTANRESGRASGSRE
;
A
#
# COMPACT_ATOMS: atom_id res chain seq x y z
N LEU A 1 -1.87 21.29 -13.01
CA LEU A 1 -0.76 22.21 -13.18
C LEU A 1 0.07 21.85 -14.43
N GLU A 2 0.78 20.72 -14.48
CA GLU A 2 1.65 20.38 -15.61
C GLU A 2 0.95 20.32 -16.98
N LEU A 3 -0.26 19.75 -17.04
CA LEU A 3 -1.05 19.72 -18.28
C LEU A 3 -1.38 21.13 -18.79
N GLN A 4 -1.69 22.04 -17.87
CA GLN A 4 -2.01 23.41 -18.21
C GLN A 4 -0.77 24.23 -18.52
N GLU A 5 0.28 24.13 -17.70
CA GLU A 5 1.50 24.94 -17.84
C GLU A 5 2.38 24.52 -19.02
N LYS A 6 2.55 23.19 -19.23
CA LYS A 6 3.43 22.66 -20.28
C LYS A 6 2.75 22.40 -21.61
N PHE A 7 1.46 22.07 -21.59
CA PHE A 7 0.72 21.62 -22.77
C PHE A 7 -0.49 22.49 -23.12
N ASN A 8 -0.77 23.51 -22.28
CA ASN A 8 -1.94 24.38 -22.42
C ASN A 8 -3.26 23.60 -22.57
N LEU A 9 -3.37 22.47 -21.91
CA LEU A 9 -4.57 21.64 -21.90
C LEU A 9 -5.42 21.96 -20.68
N PRO A 10 -6.71 22.31 -20.85
CA PRO A 10 -7.61 22.45 -19.73
C PRO A 10 -7.77 21.10 -19.02
N ALA A 11 -7.61 21.08 -17.70
CA ALA A 11 -7.71 19.87 -16.91
C ALA A 11 -8.59 20.10 -15.68
N VAL A 12 -9.41 19.11 -15.36
CA VAL A 12 -10.35 19.13 -14.22
C VAL A 12 -10.15 17.87 -13.40
N VAL A 13 -9.95 18.05 -12.09
CA VAL A 13 -9.92 16.93 -11.15
C VAL A 13 -11.33 16.70 -10.61
N LEU A 14 -11.87 15.50 -10.83
CA LEU A 14 -13.16 15.10 -10.31
C LEU A 14 -13.01 14.11 -9.15
N ASP A 15 -13.59 14.48 -8.04
CA ASP A 15 -13.77 13.65 -6.86
C ASP A 15 -15.18 13.86 -6.27
N ALA A 16 -15.52 13.10 -5.22
CA ALA A 16 -16.84 13.23 -4.57
C ALA A 16 -17.08 14.63 -3.97
N LYS A 17 -16.01 15.36 -3.65
CA LYS A 17 -16.11 16.70 -3.04
C LYS A 17 -16.32 17.76 -4.11
N SER A 18 -15.61 17.69 -5.24
CA SER A 18 -15.79 18.60 -6.37
C SER A 18 -17.16 18.46 -6.99
N LEU A 19 -17.68 17.23 -7.14
CA LEU A 19 -19.07 16.98 -7.57
C LEU A 19 -20.11 17.67 -6.69
N ARG A 20 -20.01 17.50 -5.36
CA ARG A 20 -20.95 18.14 -4.42
C ARG A 20 -20.87 19.66 -4.45
N ARG A 21 -19.67 20.23 -4.57
CA ARG A 21 -19.45 21.69 -4.65
C ARG A 21 -20.01 22.27 -5.94
N ALA A 22 -19.82 21.61 -7.05
CA ALA A 22 -20.24 22.11 -8.36
C ALA A 22 -21.76 22.09 -8.53
N ARG A 23 -22.54 21.44 -7.67
CA ARG A 23 -23.99 21.20 -7.80
C ARG A 23 -24.39 20.64 -9.17
N ARG A 24 -23.48 19.95 -9.85
CA ARG A 24 -23.67 19.32 -11.16
C ARG A 24 -24.06 17.86 -10.98
N THR A 25 -24.80 17.34 -11.92
CA THR A 25 -25.00 15.89 -12.02
C THR A 25 -23.66 15.21 -12.37
N PRO A 26 -23.43 13.95 -12.00
CA PRO A 26 -22.23 13.24 -12.40
C PRO A 26 -21.99 13.26 -13.92
N GLN A 27 -23.06 13.19 -14.71
CA GLN A 27 -22.97 13.22 -16.17
C GLN A 27 -22.43 14.57 -16.68
N GLU A 28 -22.99 15.68 -16.25
CA GLU A 28 -22.53 17.02 -16.62
C GLU A 28 -21.09 17.29 -16.18
N ALA A 29 -20.64 16.65 -15.10
CA ALA A 29 -19.27 16.78 -14.62
C ALA A 29 -18.26 16.07 -15.52
N PHE A 30 -18.66 14.99 -16.18
CA PHE A 30 -17.83 14.27 -17.15
C PHE A 30 -17.91 14.87 -18.58
N GLU A 31 -18.99 15.54 -18.92
CA GLU A 31 -19.20 16.20 -20.23
C GLU A 31 -18.51 17.57 -20.29
N GLN A 32 -17.20 17.61 -20.13
CA GLN A 32 -16.43 18.86 -20.20
C GLN A 32 -15.38 18.80 -21.31
N PRO A 33 -15.15 19.89 -22.06
CA PRO A 33 -14.09 19.96 -23.04
C PRO A 33 -12.71 20.14 -22.37
N ALA A 34 -12.34 19.17 -21.54
CA ALA A 34 -11.15 19.21 -20.72
C ALA A 34 -10.63 17.79 -20.46
N VAL A 35 -9.36 17.68 -20.06
CA VAL A 35 -8.81 16.44 -19.53
C VAL A 35 -9.42 16.19 -18.15
N VAL A 36 -10.20 15.14 -18.02
CA VAL A 36 -10.86 14.77 -16.75
C VAL A 36 -9.95 13.82 -16.00
N ILE A 37 -9.49 14.23 -14.83
CA ILE A 37 -8.60 13.46 -13.96
C ILE A 37 -9.41 12.87 -12.82
N VAL A 38 -9.34 11.56 -12.63
CA VAL A 38 -10.07 10.84 -11.58
C VAL A 38 -9.17 9.81 -10.89
N SER A 39 -9.44 9.53 -9.62
CA SER A 39 -8.80 8.40 -8.95
C SER A 39 -9.41 7.06 -9.36
N PHE A 40 -8.67 5.95 -9.20
CA PHE A 40 -9.20 4.60 -9.46
C PHE A 40 -10.48 4.32 -8.68
N ASN A 41 -10.54 4.68 -7.40
CA ASN A 41 -11.73 4.49 -6.56
C ASN A 41 -12.94 5.31 -7.07
N PHE A 42 -12.70 6.54 -7.51
CA PHE A 42 -13.75 7.38 -8.05
C PHE A 42 -14.25 6.84 -9.39
N ALA A 43 -13.34 6.43 -10.29
CA ALA A 43 -13.69 5.77 -11.55
C ALA A 43 -14.48 4.48 -11.34
N TYR A 44 -14.11 3.66 -10.33
CA TYR A 44 -14.85 2.47 -9.95
C TYR A 44 -16.27 2.79 -9.49
N THR A 45 -16.42 3.79 -8.62
CA THR A 45 -17.74 4.24 -8.12
C THR A 45 -18.61 4.78 -9.24
N MET A 46 -18.03 5.54 -10.17
CA MET A 46 -18.71 6.19 -11.30
C MET A 46 -18.57 5.42 -12.62
N ARG A 47 -18.32 4.12 -12.57
CA ARG A 47 -18.04 3.28 -13.75
C ARG A 47 -19.08 3.37 -14.86
N SER A 48 -20.36 3.47 -14.50
CA SER A 48 -21.45 3.59 -15.49
C SER A 48 -21.40 4.94 -16.21
N GLN A 49 -21.12 6.02 -15.49
CA GLN A 49 -20.95 7.35 -16.05
C GLN A 49 -19.70 7.43 -16.95
N VAL A 50 -18.59 6.82 -16.51
CA VAL A 50 -17.37 6.71 -17.32
C VAL A 50 -17.63 5.95 -18.60
N ARG A 51 -18.42 4.87 -18.59
CA ARG A 51 -18.74 4.07 -19.78
C ARG A 51 -19.58 4.84 -20.81
N VAL A 52 -20.54 5.61 -20.35
CA VAL A 52 -21.46 6.35 -21.24
C VAL A 52 -20.75 7.47 -22.00
N GLN A 53 -19.68 8.04 -21.41
CA GLN A 53 -18.96 9.13 -22.05
C GLN A 53 -18.16 8.66 -23.28
N ASN A 54 -18.14 9.50 -24.31
CA ASN A 54 -17.38 9.23 -25.54
C ASN A 54 -15.96 9.79 -25.44
N TRP A 55 -15.10 9.10 -24.69
CA TRP A 55 -13.70 9.48 -24.52
C TRP A 55 -12.91 9.28 -25.80
N ASP A 56 -12.18 10.28 -26.24
CA ASP A 56 -11.23 10.17 -27.37
C ASP A 56 -10.06 9.24 -27.00
N MET A 57 -9.62 9.32 -25.75
CA MET A 57 -8.53 8.51 -25.21
C MET A 57 -8.63 8.41 -23.70
N VAL A 58 -8.26 7.26 -23.16
CA VAL A 58 -8.10 7.03 -21.71
C VAL A 58 -6.64 6.78 -21.39
N VAL A 59 -6.08 7.58 -20.49
CA VAL A 59 -4.72 7.40 -19.98
C VAL A 59 -4.81 6.87 -18.56
N ILE A 60 -4.14 5.77 -18.27
CA ILE A 60 -4.08 5.16 -16.96
C ILE A 60 -2.65 5.27 -16.43
N ASP A 61 -2.44 6.17 -15.50
CA ASP A 61 -1.16 6.28 -14.79
C ASP A 61 -1.11 5.28 -13.64
N GLU A 62 0.10 4.80 -13.29
CA GLU A 62 0.32 3.72 -12.33
C GLU A 62 -0.53 2.48 -12.64
N ALA A 63 -0.56 2.12 -13.93
CA ALA A 63 -1.40 1.03 -14.45
C ALA A 63 -1.10 -0.33 -13.81
N TYR A 64 0.05 -0.52 -13.15
CA TYR A 64 0.35 -1.74 -12.39
C TYR A 64 -0.73 -2.09 -11.36
N LYS A 65 -1.49 -1.11 -10.88
CA LYS A 65 -2.63 -1.33 -9.97
C LYS A 65 -3.73 -2.20 -10.59
N LEU A 66 -3.80 -2.23 -11.92
CA LEU A 66 -4.77 -3.04 -12.66
C LEU A 66 -4.20 -4.37 -13.20
N ARG A 67 -2.97 -4.75 -12.82
CA ARG A 67 -2.30 -5.99 -13.29
C ARG A 67 -3.11 -7.28 -13.08
N ASN A 68 -4.01 -7.28 -12.10
CA ASN A 68 -4.90 -8.40 -11.80
C ASN A 68 -6.33 -8.24 -12.36
N ALA A 69 -6.57 -7.28 -13.26
CA ALA A 69 -7.90 -7.02 -13.81
C ALA A 69 -8.51 -8.19 -14.59
N TYR A 70 -7.70 -9.17 -15.02
CA TYR A 70 -8.18 -10.41 -15.64
C TYR A 70 -8.83 -11.37 -14.64
N ARG A 71 -8.56 -11.25 -13.33
CA ARG A 71 -9.12 -12.11 -12.29
C ARG A 71 -10.54 -11.66 -11.95
N THR A 72 -11.49 -12.59 -11.90
CA THR A 72 -12.91 -12.30 -11.56
C THR A 72 -13.09 -11.74 -10.15
N GLN A 73 -12.16 -12.04 -9.25
CA GLN A 73 -12.17 -11.55 -7.86
C GLN A 73 -11.78 -10.08 -7.75
N ASN A 74 -11.04 -9.54 -8.72
CA ASN A 74 -10.65 -8.13 -8.73
C ASN A 74 -11.79 -7.25 -9.28
N LYS A 75 -12.75 -6.94 -8.41
CA LYS A 75 -13.96 -6.19 -8.76
C LYS A 75 -13.65 -4.80 -9.33
N MET A 76 -12.66 -4.10 -8.78
CA MET A 76 -12.27 -2.77 -9.23
C MET A 76 -11.65 -2.83 -10.63
N GLY A 77 -10.68 -3.71 -10.83
CA GLY A 77 -10.03 -3.90 -12.13
C GLY A 77 -11.01 -4.30 -13.22
N GLN A 78 -11.90 -5.25 -12.94
CA GLN A 78 -12.96 -5.67 -13.85
C GLN A 78 -13.91 -4.52 -14.21
N ALA A 79 -14.34 -3.73 -13.23
CA ALA A 79 -15.26 -2.63 -13.45
C ALA A 79 -14.62 -1.48 -14.27
N ILE A 80 -13.35 -1.15 -14.01
CA ILE A 80 -12.63 -0.15 -14.79
C ILE A 80 -12.41 -0.66 -16.22
N ARG A 81 -11.96 -1.90 -16.39
CA ARG A 81 -11.80 -2.52 -17.71
C ARG A 81 -13.11 -2.46 -18.51
N TRP A 82 -14.23 -2.84 -17.91
CA TRP A 82 -15.55 -2.74 -18.52
C TRP A 82 -15.94 -1.31 -18.89
N ALA A 83 -15.65 -0.34 -18.03
CA ALA A 83 -16.02 1.06 -18.26
C ALA A 83 -15.28 1.70 -19.46
N ILE A 84 -14.10 1.20 -19.81
CA ILE A 84 -13.25 1.76 -20.86
C ILE A 84 -13.02 0.79 -22.04
N GLU A 85 -13.80 -0.28 -22.13
CA GLU A 85 -13.59 -1.41 -23.05
C GLU A 85 -13.35 -0.95 -24.50
N ASP A 86 -14.24 -0.12 -25.03
CA ASP A 86 -14.24 0.33 -26.43
C ASP A 86 -13.46 1.63 -26.68
N ARG A 87 -12.54 2.00 -25.77
CA ARG A 87 -11.81 3.27 -25.85
C ARG A 87 -10.36 3.06 -26.26
N LYS A 88 -9.76 4.06 -26.91
CA LYS A 88 -8.30 4.10 -27.08
C LYS A 88 -7.66 4.25 -25.71
N LYS A 89 -6.63 3.46 -25.43
CA LYS A 89 -6.03 3.39 -24.10
C LYS A 89 -4.52 3.54 -24.17
N ILE A 90 -3.96 4.27 -23.19
CA ILE A 90 -2.53 4.32 -22.91
C ILE A 90 -2.35 3.94 -21.45
N LEU A 91 -1.52 2.94 -21.21
CA LEU A 91 -1.14 2.52 -19.87
C LEU A 91 0.28 3.01 -19.55
N LEU A 92 0.44 3.76 -18.48
CA LEU A 92 1.72 4.25 -17.99
C LEU A 92 2.08 3.52 -16.71
N THR A 93 3.27 2.96 -16.63
CA THR A 93 3.76 2.30 -15.43
C THR A 93 5.28 2.22 -15.42
N ALA A 94 5.89 2.46 -14.26
CA ALA A 94 7.32 2.23 -14.05
C ALA A 94 7.64 0.74 -13.83
N THR A 95 6.67 -0.06 -13.39
CA THR A 95 6.84 -1.44 -12.95
C THR A 95 5.79 -2.37 -13.56
N PRO A 96 5.87 -2.65 -14.87
CA PRO A 96 4.89 -3.50 -15.55
C PRO A 96 4.97 -4.96 -15.11
N LEU A 97 6.07 -5.37 -14.51
CA LEU A 97 6.37 -6.71 -14.05
C LEU A 97 7.11 -6.65 -12.71
N GLN A 98 6.54 -7.22 -11.65
CA GLN A 98 7.13 -7.29 -10.32
C GLN A 98 7.37 -8.73 -9.87
N ASN A 99 6.35 -9.58 -9.90
CA ASN A 99 6.39 -10.92 -9.32
C ASN A 99 6.18 -12.03 -10.36
N SER A 100 5.35 -11.81 -11.38
CA SER A 100 4.92 -12.86 -12.30
C SER A 100 4.62 -12.31 -13.69
N LEU A 101 4.94 -13.10 -14.75
CA LEU A 101 4.56 -12.79 -16.12
C LEU A 101 3.03 -12.61 -16.29
N MET A 102 2.23 -13.18 -15.39
CA MET A 102 0.78 -13.00 -15.39
C MET A 102 0.35 -11.55 -15.12
N GLU A 103 1.19 -10.74 -14.46
CA GLU A 103 0.93 -9.30 -14.29
C GLU A 103 0.95 -8.56 -15.64
N LEU A 104 1.90 -8.93 -16.50
CA LEU A 104 2.01 -8.41 -17.84
C LEU A 104 0.83 -8.85 -18.71
N TYR A 105 0.41 -10.11 -18.59
CA TYR A 105 -0.82 -10.60 -19.19
C TYR A 105 -2.02 -9.76 -18.73
N GLY A 106 -2.16 -9.53 -17.43
CA GLY A 106 -3.27 -8.74 -16.89
C GLY A 106 -3.32 -7.31 -17.43
N LEU A 107 -2.18 -6.64 -17.59
CA LEU A 107 -2.11 -5.32 -18.20
C LEU A 107 -2.48 -5.35 -19.69
N SER A 108 -2.04 -6.36 -20.43
CA SER A 108 -2.39 -6.49 -21.85
C SER A 108 -3.89 -6.67 -22.08
N THR A 109 -4.60 -7.36 -21.17
CA THR A 109 -6.06 -7.55 -21.25
C THR A 109 -6.87 -6.26 -21.06
N ILE A 110 -6.26 -5.20 -20.51
CA ILE A 110 -6.90 -3.88 -20.44
C ILE A 110 -6.84 -3.19 -21.79
N ILE A 111 -5.73 -3.37 -22.51
CA ILE A 111 -5.55 -2.82 -23.85
C ILE A 111 -6.46 -3.57 -24.85
N ASP A 112 -6.25 -4.89 -24.93
CA ASP A 112 -7.01 -5.79 -25.76
C ASP A 112 -6.85 -7.22 -25.23
N ASP A 113 -7.94 -7.92 -24.95
CA ASP A 113 -7.94 -9.28 -24.39
C ASP A 113 -7.54 -10.35 -25.42
N GLN A 114 -7.53 -10.00 -26.71
CA GLN A 114 -7.12 -10.92 -27.78
C GLN A 114 -5.60 -10.98 -27.97
N ILE A 115 -4.82 -10.08 -27.38
CA ILE A 115 -3.35 -10.01 -27.59
C ILE A 115 -2.69 -11.35 -27.28
N PHE A 116 -3.04 -11.99 -26.17
CA PHE A 116 -2.43 -13.24 -25.73
C PHE A 116 -3.40 -14.40 -25.59
N GLY A 117 -4.70 -14.18 -25.83
CA GLY A 117 -5.75 -15.19 -25.66
C GLY A 117 -6.07 -15.46 -24.19
N SER A 118 -6.37 -16.73 -23.83
CA SER A 118 -6.77 -17.08 -22.46
C SER A 118 -5.59 -17.06 -21.47
N PRO A 119 -5.84 -16.85 -20.17
CA PRO A 119 -4.80 -16.88 -19.15
C PRO A 119 -4.10 -18.23 -19.06
N GLU A 120 -4.82 -19.35 -19.33
CA GLU A 120 -4.28 -20.71 -19.35
C GLU A 120 -3.30 -20.89 -20.52
N ALA A 121 -3.67 -20.41 -21.70
CA ALA A 121 -2.80 -20.46 -22.89
C ALA A 121 -1.52 -19.64 -22.70
N PHE A 122 -1.65 -18.45 -22.11
CA PHE A 122 -0.49 -17.62 -21.78
C PHE A 122 0.43 -18.30 -20.77
N ARG A 123 -0.13 -18.86 -19.69
CA ARG A 123 0.64 -19.56 -18.65
C ARG A 123 1.32 -20.80 -19.22
N ALA A 124 0.62 -21.61 -20.00
CA ALA A 124 1.20 -22.78 -20.65
C ALA A 124 2.38 -22.45 -21.57
N ARG A 125 2.29 -21.30 -22.28
CA ARG A 125 3.29 -20.91 -23.26
C ARG A 125 4.48 -20.18 -22.63
N TYR A 126 4.27 -19.34 -21.61
CA TYR A 126 5.28 -18.45 -21.06
C TYR A 126 5.55 -18.62 -19.55
N GLY A 127 4.74 -19.41 -18.85
CA GLY A 127 4.84 -19.60 -17.39
C GLY A 127 5.87 -20.65 -16.94
N ASN A 128 6.31 -21.52 -17.84
CA ASN A 128 7.27 -22.58 -17.51
C ASN A 128 8.69 -22.13 -17.83
N GLY A 129 9.67 -22.56 -17.04
CA GLY A 129 11.07 -22.13 -17.15
C GLY A 129 11.77 -22.40 -18.48
N SER A 130 11.17 -23.15 -19.41
CA SER A 130 11.62 -23.39 -20.79
C SER A 130 10.93 -22.46 -21.82
N ALA A 131 10.25 -21.42 -21.38
CA ALA A 131 9.47 -20.54 -22.22
C ALA A 131 10.33 -19.73 -23.21
N ASP A 132 9.84 -19.57 -24.45
CA ASP A 132 10.47 -18.70 -25.44
C ASP A 132 10.18 -17.22 -25.10
N LEU A 133 10.97 -16.67 -24.19
CA LEU A 133 10.89 -15.26 -23.80
C LEU A 133 11.24 -14.31 -24.96
N THR A 134 11.96 -14.79 -25.97
CA THR A 134 12.30 -14.00 -27.15
C THR A 134 11.04 -13.70 -27.97
N GLN A 135 10.20 -14.70 -28.16
CA GLN A 135 8.91 -14.52 -28.83
C GLN A 135 7.96 -13.61 -28.04
N LEU A 136 7.90 -13.76 -26.71
CA LEU A 136 7.12 -12.87 -25.86
C LEU A 136 7.61 -11.42 -26.02
N ARG A 137 8.93 -11.19 -25.99
CA ARG A 137 9.52 -9.87 -26.20
C ARG A 137 9.14 -9.26 -27.56
N GLN A 138 9.22 -10.05 -28.63
CA GLN A 138 8.84 -9.59 -29.98
C GLN A 138 7.37 -9.16 -30.01
N ARG A 139 6.46 -9.92 -29.42
CA ARG A 139 5.04 -9.57 -29.35
C ARG A 139 4.80 -8.31 -28.53
N LEU A 140 5.49 -8.14 -27.42
CA LEU A 140 5.38 -6.94 -26.59
C LEU A 140 5.87 -5.67 -27.31
N CYS A 141 6.92 -5.74 -28.11
CA CYS A 141 7.45 -4.60 -28.86
C CYS A 141 6.42 -3.96 -29.83
N VAL A 142 5.35 -4.66 -30.17
CA VAL A 142 4.30 -4.14 -31.06
C VAL A 142 3.44 -3.08 -30.35
N PHE A 143 3.20 -3.21 -29.04
CA PHE A 143 2.31 -2.32 -28.29
C PHE A 143 2.93 -1.76 -26.99
N CYS A 144 4.13 -2.18 -26.60
CA CYS A 144 4.85 -1.69 -25.44
C CYS A 144 6.10 -0.93 -25.85
N SER A 145 6.31 0.25 -25.27
CA SER A 145 7.56 1.00 -25.37
C SER A 145 8.17 1.15 -23.98
N ARG A 146 9.48 0.91 -23.85
CA ARG A 146 10.23 1.10 -22.63
C ARG A 146 11.39 2.06 -22.86
N THR A 147 11.36 3.18 -22.14
CA THR A 147 12.44 4.16 -22.14
C THR A 147 13.22 4.08 -20.84
N LEU A 148 14.52 3.90 -20.92
CA LEU A 148 15.42 3.91 -19.76
C LEU A 148 16.02 5.29 -19.57
N ARG A 149 16.23 5.70 -18.31
CA ARG A 149 16.86 7.02 -18.00
C ARG A 149 18.17 7.25 -18.75
N ARG A 150 19.00 6.21 -18.91
CA ARG A 150 20.26 6.29 -19.65
C ARG A 150 20.08 6.62 -21.14
N GLN A 151 18.91 6.31 -21.74
CA GLN A 151 18.63 6.57 -23.16
C GLN A 151 18.22 8.03 -23.41
N VAL A 152 17.80 8.73 -22.36
CA VAL A 152 17.36 10.13 -22.44
C VAL A 152 18.30 11.08 -21.68
N SER A 153 19.46 10.60 -21.22
CA SER A 153 20.46 11.40 -20.49
C SER A 153 21.01 12.59 -21.28
N GLU A 154 20.98 12.52 -22.61
CA GLU A 154 21.35 13.62 -23.49
C GLU A 154 20.36 14.79 -23.43
N TYR A 155 19.08 14.48 -23.20
CA TYR A 155 17.99 15.48 -23.18
C TYR A 155 17.62 15.91 -21.75
N ILE A 156 17.74 15.00 -20.77
CA ILE A 156 17.34 15.22 -19.39
C ILE A 156 18.51 14.81 -18.48
N ARG A 157 19.05 15.79 -17.75
CA ARG A 157 20.05 15.53 -16.72
C ARG A 157 19.37 15.03 -15.46
N TYR A 158 19.56 13.77 -15.13
CA TYR A 158 19.14 13.19 -13.84
C TYR A 158 20.25 13.32 -12.82
N THR A 159 19.87 13.52 -11.57
CA THR A 159 20.80 13.41 -10.45
C THR A 159 21.30 11.97 -10.33
N GLU A 160 22.58 11.82 -10.05
CA GLU A 160 23.16 10.51 -9.75
C GLU A 160 22.60 9.96 -8.44
N ARG A 161 22.38 8.66 -8.40
CA ARG A 161 21.89 7.95 -7.22
C ARG A 161 23.00 7.06 -6.68
N HIS A 162 23.44 7.35 -5.48
CA HIS A 162 24.37 6.51 -4.74
C HIS A 162 23.58 5.68 -3.73
N ALA A 163 23.49 4.36 -3.96
CA ALA A 163 22.82 3.46 -3.05
C ALA A 163 23.75 3.09 -1.89
N LEU A 164 23.32 3.41 -0.67
CA LEU A 164 24.00 3.01 0.58
C LEU A 164 23.13 1.97 1.28
N THR A 165 23.72 0.84 1.60
CA THR A 165 23.05 -0.18 2.41
C THR A 165 23.64 -0.14 3.81
N GLN A 166 22.83 0.22 4.80
CA GLN A 166 23.19 0.13 6.20
C GLN A 166 22.69 -1.21 6.76
N PRO A 167 23.56 -2.21 6.96
CA PRO A 167 23.15 -3.48 7.55
C PRO A 167 22.89 -3.32 9.05
N PHE A 168 21.95 -4.08 9.57
CA PHE A 168 21.73 -4.22 11.00
C PHE A 168 21.44 -5.69 11.33
N ARG A 169 21.66 -6.09 12.56
CA ARG A 169 21.28 -7.40 13.07
C ARG A 169 20.51 -7.17 14.37
N PRO A 170 19.32 -7.76 14.51
CA PRO A 170 18.60 -7.75 15.77
C PRO A 170 19.50 -8.31 16.88
N ASP A 171 19.38 -7.78 18.07
CA ASP A 171 20.00 -8.39 19.22
C ASP A 171 19.23 -9.65 19.69
N ASP A 172 19.79 -10.39 20.66
CA ASP A 172 19.21 -11.67 21.10
C ASP A 172 17.82 -11.47 21.73
N GLU A 173 17.52 -10.31 22.29
CA GLU A 173 16.23 -10.00 22.88
C GLU A 173 15.20 -9.69 21.82
N GLU A 174 15.54 -8.87 20.84
CA GLU A 174 14.71 -8.59 19.67
C GLU A 174 14.41 -9.87 18.90
N GLN A 175 15.42 -10.73 18.68
CA GLN A 175 15.24 -11.98 17.96
C GLN A 175 14.29 -12.93 18.71
N ARG A 176 14.46 -13.09 20.03
CA ARG A 176 13.55 -13.90 20.85
C ARG A 176 12.12 -13.37 20.84
N PHE A 177 11.96 -12.05 20.88
CA PHE A 177 10.66 -11.42 20.76
C PHE A 177 10.03 -11.67 19.38
N TYR A 178 10.81 -11.50 18.31
CA TYR A 178 10.37 -11.77 16.95
C TYR A 178 9.89 -13.21 16.75
N ASP A 179 10.66 -14.17 17.26
CA ASP A 179 10.32 -15.59 17.17
C ASP A 179 9.06 -15.90 17.97
N ALA A 180 8.93 -15.38 19.18
CA ALA A 180 7.76 -15.59 20.04
C ALA A 180 6.47 -15.02 19.41
N VAL A 181 6.51 -13.81 18.82
CA VAL A 181 5.37 -13.24 18.10
C VAL A 181 5.07 -14.06 16.84
N SER A 182 6.09 -14.50 16.10
CA SER A 182 5.92 -15.32 14.90
C SER A 182 5.25 -16.66 15.21
N ASP A 183 5.61 -17.29 16.32
CA ASP A 183 5.01 -18.55 16.78
C ASP A 183 3.56 -18.35 17.22
N PHE A 184 3.26 -17.26 17.92
CA PHE A 184 1.89 -16.87 18.24
C PHE A 184 1.03 -16.71 16.99
N LEU A 185 1.53 -16.06 15.95
CA LEU A 185 0.81 -15.82 14.71
C LEU A 185 0.61 -17.07 13.83
N ARG A 186 1.42 -18.12 14.02
CA ARG A 186 1.29 -19.40 13.30
C ARG A 186 0.15 -20.29 13.80
N ARG A 187 -0.37 -20.04 14.98
CA ARG A 187 -1.41 -20.88 15.60
C ARG A 187 -2.71 -20.85 14.80
N LYS A 188 -3.25 -22.03 14.50
CA LYS A 188 -4.48 -22.17 13.70
C LYS A 188 -5.75 -21.88 14.51
N ASP A 189 -5.72 -22.02 15.80
CA ASP A 189 -6.85 -22.00 16.73
C ASP A 189 -6.87 -20.82 17.70
N SER A 190 -6.20 -19.71 17.34
CA SER A 190 -6.19 -18.46 18.12
C SER A 190 -7.53 -17.72 18.07
N TYR A 191 -8.02 -17.27 19.22
CA TYR A 191 -9.19 -16.38 19.35
C TYR A 191 -8.85 -14.91 19.05
N ALA A 192 -7.57 -14.53 19.14
CA ALA A 192 -7.12 -13.17 18.87
C ALA A 192 -7.30 -12.79 17.39
N LEU A 193 -7.22 -13.76 16.46
CA LEU A 193 -7.28 -13.52 15.04
C LEU A 193 -8.61 -14.05 14.45
N PRO A 194 -9.40 -13.20 13.75
CA PRO A 194 -10.60 -13.64 13.05
C PRO A 194 -10.32 -14.78 12.06
N LYS A 195 -11.10 -15.87 12.11
CA LYS A 195 -10.88 -17.06 11.28
C LYS A 195 -10.88 -16.72 9.78
N ALA A 196 -11.86 -15.93 9.33
CA ALA A 196 -12.05 -15.60 7.91
C ALA A 196 -10.92 -14.76 7.31
N GLN A 197 -10.20 -13.97 8.11
CA GLN A 197 -9.18 -13.02 7.61
C GLN A 197 -7.80 -13.25 8.26
N ARG A 198 -7.63 -14.38 8.92
CA ARG A 198 -6.41 -14.73 9.68
C ARG A 198 -5.13 -14.59 8.86
N HIS A 199 -5.14 -15.06 7.62
CA HIS A 199 -3.96 -14.98 6.75
C HIS A 199 -3.54 -13.54 6.47
N LEU A 200 -4.51 -12.69 6.12
CA LEU A 200 -4.26 -11.26 5.86
C LEU A 200 -3.74 -10.56 7.12
N ILE A 201 -4.40 -10.78 8.25
CA ILE A 201 -3.99 -10.16 9.53
C ILE A 201 -2.60 -10.63 9.95
N SER A 202 -2.29 -11.93 9.80
CA SER A 202 -0.95 -12.45 10.10
C SER A 202 0.13 -11.83 9.22
N LEU A 203 -0.15 -11.59 7.94
CA LEU A 203 0.76 -10.89 7.02
C LEU A 203 1.01 -9.44 7.49
N ILE A 204 -0.05 -8.72 7.85
CA ILE A 204 0.04 -7.36 8.35
C ILE A 204 0.87 -7.29 9.63
N LEU A 205 0.59 -8.19 10.58
CA LEU A 205 1.31 -8.25 11.85
C LEU A 205 2.80 -8.58 11.65
N ARG A 206 3.14 -9.47 10.71
CA ARG A 206 4.54 -9.74 10.35
C ARG A 206 5.23 -8.53 9.73
N LYS A 207 4.54 -7.77 8.88
CA LYS A 207 5.09 -6.53 8.33
C LYS A 207 5.33 -5.48 9.41
N LEU A 208 4.40 -5.34 10.36
CA LEU A 208 4.57 -4.45 11.51
C LEU A 208 5.73 -4.88 12.39
N LEU A 209 5.84 -6.18 12.67
CA LEU A 209 6.94 -6.76 13.43
C LEU A 209 8.29 -6.47 12.78
N ALA A 210 8.37 -6.59 11.45
CA ALA A 210 9.57 -6.25 10.67
C ALA A 210 9.81 -4.73 10.57
N SER A 211 8.78 -3.90 10.78
CA SER A 211 8.88 -2.44 10.72
C SER A 211 9.47 -1.85 12.00
N SER A 212 8.84 -2.10 13.15
CA SER A 212 9.37 -1.69 14.46
C SER A 212 8.69 -2.44 15.62
N THR A 213 9.42 -2.64 16.69
CA THR A 213 8.90 -3.24 17.94
C THR A 213 7.74 -2.42 18.53
N LYS A 214 7.78 -1.10 18.42
CA LYS A 214 6.71 -0.22 18.92
C LYS A 214 5.42 -0.29 18.08
N ALA A 215 5.53 -0.50 16.77
CA ALA A 215 4.37 -0.66 15.92
C ALA A 215 3.61 -1.94 16.24
N ILE A 216 4.31 -3.06 16.45
CA ILE A 216 3.68 -4.35 16.80
C ILE A 216 3.13 -4.33 18.22
N GLU A 217 3.81 -3.71 19.20
CA GLU A 217 3.33 -3.57 20.58
C GLU A 217 1.91 -3.00 20.64
N ALA A 218 1.70 -1.88 19.95
CA ALA A 218 0.39 -1.23 19.92
C ALA A 218 -0.69 -2.12 19.30
N THR A 219 -0.31 -2.96 18.32
CA THR A 219 -1.25 -3.88 17.68
C THR A 219 -1.54 -5.11 18.53
N LEU A 220 -0.54 -5.67 19.20
CA LEU A 220 -0.76 -6.71 20.21
C LEU A 220 -1.69 -6.22 21.34
N GLY A 221 -1.60 -4.94 21.72
CA GLY A 221 -2.52 -4.31 22.67
C GLY A 221 -3.98 -4.30 22.17
N MET A 222 -4.21 -4.06 20.87
CA MET A 222 -5.55 -4.15 20.27
C MET A 222 -6.09 -5.59 20.29
N LEU A 223 -5.24 -6.59 20.03
CA LEU A 223 -5.61 -8.01 20.12
C LEU A 223 -5.96 -8.38 21.56
N LEU A 224 -5.16 -7.95 22.53
CA LEU A 224 -5.42 -8.18 23.95
C LEU A 224 -6.76 -7.59 24.37
N ALA A 225 -7.00 -6.32 24.06
CA ALA A 225 -8.27 -5.64 24.41
C ALA A 225 -9.49 -6.36 23.79
N ARG A 226 -9.33 -6.95 22.61
CA ARG A 226 -10.36 -7.78 22.01
C ARG A 226 -10.63 -9.05 22.79
N LEU A 227 -9.59 -9.81 23.19
CA LEU A 227 -9.76 -11.03 23.99
C LEU A 227 -10.35 -10.72 25.37
N GLU A 228 -9.97 -9.62 26.00
CA GLU A 228 -10.53 -9.18 27.29
C GLU A 228 -12.02 -8.85 27.17
N ARG A 229 -12.46 -8.26 26.05
CA ARG A 229 -13.90 -8.07 25.77
C ARG A 229 -14.62 -9.41 25.62
N LEU A 230 -14.05 -10.37 24.88
CA LEU A 230 -14.62 -11.71 24.75
C LEU A 230 -14.77 -12.38 26.11
N ARG A 231 -13.74 -12.27 26.98
CA ARG A 231 -13.77 -12.80 28.36
C ARG A 231 -14.88 -12.19 29.22
N ALA A 232 -15.15 -10.88 29.05
CA ALA A 232 -16.17 -10.17 29.82
C ALA A 232 -17.61 -10.54 29.48
N LEU A 233 -17.85 -11.20 28.33
CA LEU A 233 -19.16 -11.64 27.91
C LEU A 233 -19.57 -12.93 28.63
N LYS A 234 -20.81 -12.96 29.17
CA LYS A 234 -21.33 -14.15 29.91
C LYS A 234 -21.52 -15.39 29.03
N GLN A 235 -21.72 -15.20 27.73
CA GLN A 235 -21.78 -16.25 26.70
C GLN A 235 -21.14 -15.69 25.42
N PRO A 236 -19.83 -15.82 25.24
CA PRO A 236 -19.19 -15.37 24.03
C PRO A 236 -19.60 -16.27 22.87
N ASP A 237 -20.25 -15.68 21.88
CA ASP A 237 -20.63 -16.35 20.64
C ASP A 237 -19.50 -16.23 19.60
N GLU A 238 -19.31 -17.26 18.80
CA GLU A 238 -18.30 -17.28 17.73
C GLU A 238 -18.49 -16.18 16.68
N SER A 239 -19.71 -15.63 16.53
CA SER A 239 -19.97 -14.47 15.69
C SER A 239 -19.13 -13.25 16.07
N LEU A 240 -18.78 -13.10 17.35
CA LEU A 240 -17.91 -12.04 17.86
C LEU A 240 -16.42 -12.29 17.57
N VAL A 241 -16.04 -13.55 17.32
CA VAL A 241 -14.69 -13.91 16.88
C VAL A 241 -14.44 -13.50 15.43
N ASN A 242 -15.47 -13.32 14.62
CA ASN A 242 -15.41 -12.97 13.21
C ASN A 242 -15.84 -11.52 12.94
N ASP A 243 -15.60 -10.58 13.87
CA ASP A 243 -15.96 -9.15 13.72
C ASP A 243 -15.23 -8.51 12.51
N PRO A 244 -15.92 -8.22 11.40
CA PRO A 244 -15.32 -7.59 10.23
C PRO A 244 -14.79 -6.17 10.54
N GLN A 245 -15.47 -5.44 11.44
CA GLN A 245 -15.08 -4.08 11.83
C GLN A 245 -13.74 -4.05 12.58
N PHE A 246 -13.35 -5.17 13.21
CA PHE A 246 -12.03 -5.27 13.83
C PHE A 246 -10.92 -5.24 12.79
N THR A 247 -11.09 -5.94 11.68
CA THR A 247 -10.10 -5.95 10.60
C THR A 247 -9.99 -4.58 9.95
N ASP A 248 -11.10 -3.91 9.69
CA ASP A 248 -11.09 -2.56 9.13
C ASP A 248 -10.35 -1.58 10.05
N ARG A 249 -10.64 -1.62 11.36
CA ARG A 249 -9.92 -0.82 12.37
C ARG A 249 -8.44 -1.15 12.44
N LEU A 250 -8.06 -2.41 12.26
CA LEU A 250 -6.68 -2.83 12.23
C LEU A 250 -5.98 -2.30 10.97
N LEU A 251 -6.60 -2.44 9.81
CA LEU A 251 -6.11 -1.92 8.53
C LEU A 251 -5.93 -0.40 8.58
N ASP A 252 -6.94 0.32 9.08
CA ASP A 252 -6.89 1.78 9.26
C ASP A 252 -5.75 2.20 10.21
N SER A 253 -5.51 1.42 11.27
CA SER A 253 -4.46 1.72 12.24
C SER A 253 -3.05 1.57 11.66
N VAL A 254 -2.90 0.78 10.61
CA VAL A 254 -1.61 0.44 9.99
C VAL A 254 -1.34 1.33 8.78
N ASP A 255 -2.36 2.03 8.27
CA ASP A 255 -2.30 2.83 7.03
C ASP A 255 -1.66 2.06 5.86
N MET A 256 -1.84 0.76 5.86
CA MET A 256 -1.43 -0.05 4.73
C MET A 256 -2.48 0.18 3.65
N GLY A 257 -2.24 1.24 2.88
CA GLY A 257 -3.10 1.70 1.81
C GLY A 257 -3.55 0.57 0.89
N SER A 258 -4.48 0.84 0.01
CA SER A 258 -5.18 -0.03 -0.94
C SER A 258 -4.35 -1.15 -1.63
N ASP A 259 -3.03 -1.12 -1.51
CA ASP A 259 -2.10 -2.11 -2.08
C ASP A 259 -2.25 -3.53 -1.50
N LEU A 260 -2.82 -3.68 -0.28
CA LEU A 260 -3.10 -5.01 0.28
C LEU A 260 -4.48 -5.55 -0.12
N ALA A 261 -5.45 -4.68 -0.34
CA ALA A 261 -6.75 -5.10 -0.85
C ALA A 261 -6.64 -5.66 -2.29
N ASP A 262 -5.60 -5.24 -3.02
CA ASP A 262 -5.32 -5.67 -4.39
C ASP A 262 -4.44 -6.93 -4.46
N ARG A 263 -3.79 -7.30 -3.35
CA ARG A 263 -3.13 -8.60 -3.17
C ARG A 263 -4.15 -9.61 -2.69
N GLY A 264 -5.06 -10.01 -3.56
CA GLY A 264 -5.70 -11.31 -3.42
C GLY A 264 -4.61 -12.37 -3.25
N PRO A 265 -4.87 -13.51 -2.61
CA PRO A 265 -3.85 -14.50 -2.32
C PRO A 265 -3.04 -14.79 -3.58
N GLU A 266 -1.76 -14.42 -3.56
CA GLU A 266 -0.77 -14.84 -4.55
C GLU A 266 -0.52 -16.34 -4.32
N THR A 267 -1.46 -17.15 -4.79
CA THR A 267 -1.34 -18.60 -4.73
C THR A 267 -1.19 -19.14 -6.12
N ASP A 268 0.00 -19.02 -6.67
CA ASP A 268 0.43 -19.96 -7.69
C ASP A 268 0.97 -21.28 -7.07
N THR A 269 1.09 -21.38 -5.74
CA THR A 269 1.53 -22.60 -5.04
C THR A 269 1.02 -22.66 -3.60
N VAL A 270 -0.29 -22.70 -3.41
CA VAL A 270 -0.84 -23.28 -2.18
C VAL A 270 -1.71 -24.43 -2.62
N PRO A 271 -1.48 -25.67 -2.10
CA PRO A 271 -2.43 -26.74 -2.31
C PRO A 271 -3.81 -26.24 -1.90
N GLU A 272 -4.81 -26.55 -2.71
CA GLU A 272 -6.20 -26.40 -2.33
C GLU A 272 -6.37 -27.00 -0.92
N LEU A 273 -6.32 -26.14 0.09
CA LEU A 273 -6.81 -26.49 1.40
C LEU A 273 -8.32 -26.32 1.32
N ASP A 274 -8.93 -27.46 1.14
CA ASP A 274 -10.32 -27.82 1.34
C ASP A 274 -11.33 -26.70 1.55
N ALA A 275 -12.36 -26.84 0.70
CA ALA A 275 -13.66 -26.22 0.83
C ALA A 275 -14.06 -26.04 2.30
N SER A 276 -14.63 -24.87 2.57
CA SER A 276 -15.36 -24.51 3.77
C SER A 276 -15.77 -25.71 4.62
N PRO A 277 -15.30 -25.87 5.86
CA PRO A 277 -16.00 -26.73 6.77
C PRO A 277 -17.38 -26.10 6.98
N GLU A 278 -18.41 -26.85 6.67
CA GLU A 278 -19.79 -26.57 7.06
C GLU A 278 -19.79 -26.16 8.53
N VAL A 279 -20.33 -24.98 8.80
CA VAL A 279 -20.57 -24.48 10.16
C VAL A 279 -21.69 -25.34 10.76
N THR A 280 -21.32 -26.49 11.30
CA THR A 280 -22.19 -27.31 12.11
C THR A 280 -21.67 -27.30 13.54
N GLY A 281 -22.33 -26.51 14.39
CA GLY A 281 -22.11 -26.48 15.83
C GLY A 281 -21.77 -25.08 16.34
N LYS A 282 -22.52 -24.63 17.34
CA LYS A 282 -22.13 -23.48 18.15
C LYS A 282 -20.88 -23.90 18.95
N ASP A 283 -19.70 -23.57 18.44
CA ASP A 283 -18.45 -23.79 19.17
C ASP A 283 -18.44 -22.83 20.36
N VAL A 284 -18.62 -23.41 21.55
CA VAL A 284 -18.48 -22.70 22.82
C VAL A 284 -17.01 -22.32 22.98
N ILE A 285 -16.73 -21.04 23.21
CA ILE A 285 -15.34 -20.58 23.46
C ILE A 285 -14.81 -21.27 24.71
N ASP A 286 -13.70 -21.98 24.56
CA ASP A 286 -12.96 -22.57 25.70
C ASP A 286 -12.31 -21.46 26.51
N MET A 287 -12.87 -21.21 27.70
CA MET A 287 -12.42 -20.14 28.58
C MET A 287 -10.99 -20.36 29.12
N VAL A 288 -10.54 -21.59 29.24
CA VAL A 288 -9.17 -21.90 29.71
C VAL A 288 -8.18 -21.47 28.60
N ARG A 289 -8.45 -21.86 27.37
CA ARG A 289 -7.61 -21.48 26.22
C ARG A 289 -7.62 -19.96 25.98
N LEU A 290 -8.78 -19.31 26.14
CA LEU A 290 -8.88 -17.86 26.05
C LEU A 290 -8.01 -17.15 27.10
N GLU A 291 -8.03 -17.62 28.33
CA GLU A 291 -7.23 -17.06 29.41
C GLU A 291 -5.73 -17.27 29.20
N ASP A 292 -5.33 -18.42 28.67
CA ASP A 292 -3.93 -18.69 28.34
C ASP A 292 -3.42 -17.81 27.20
N GLU A 293 -4.26 -17.55 26.20
CA GLU A 293 -3.94 -16.65 25.09
C GLU A 293 -3.82 -15.19 25.57
N ILE A 294 -4.68 -14.76 26.49
CA ILE A 294 -4.58 -13.44 27.14
C ILE A 294 -3.24 -13.30 27.88
N LYS A 295 -2.87 -14.29 28.70
CA LYS A 295 -1.58 -14.27 29.44
C LYS A 295 -0.39 -14.22 28.50
N GLU A 296 -0.46 -14.92 27.41
CA GLU A 296 0.60 -14.93 26.42
C GLU A 296 0.74 -13.57 25.73
N LEU A 297 -0.36 -12.96 25.27
CA LEU A 297 -0.33 -11.61 24.70
C LEU A 297 0.20 -10.59 25.69
N GLN A 298 -0.19 -10.68 26.97
CA GLN A 298 0.34 -9.82 28.02
C GLN A 298 1.86 -10.00 28.21
N ARG A 299 2.37 -11.23 28.06
CA ARG A 299 3.80 -11.51 28.11
C ARG A 299 4.52 -10.89 26.92
N LEU A 300 3.98 -11.07 25.69
CA LEU A 300 4.55 -10.50 24.49
C LEU A 300 4.59 -8.96 24.54
N ILE A 301 3.52 -8.33 25.01
CA ILE A 301 3.47 -6.87 25.20
C ILE A 301 4.52 -6.40 26.21
N ARG A 302 4.71 -7.12 27.31
CA ARG A 302 5.76 -6.79 28.29
C ARG A 302 7.15 -6.90 27.68
N SER A 303 7.42 -7.95 26.90
CA SER A 303 8.69 -8.11 26.18
C SER A 303 8.92 -6.97 25.18
N ALA A 304 7.89 -6.59 24.41
CA ALA A 304 7.98 -5.46 23.49
C ALA A 304 8.29 -4.13 24.20
N ARG A 305 7.74 -3.90 25.39
CA ARG A 305 7.99 -2.70 26.21
C ARG A 305 9.38 -2.66 26.78
N HIS A 306 9.97 -3.83 27.06
CA HIS A 306 11.33 -3.91 27.56
C HIS A 306 12.36 -3.46 26.51
N ILE A 307 12.10 -3.73 25.24
CA ILE A 307 12.90 -3.24 24.11
C ILE A 307 12.60 -1.74 23.92
N GLN A 308 13.43 -0.89 24.51
CA GLN A 308 13.25 0.55 24.43
C GLN A 308 13.65 1.12 23.08
N GLU A 309 14.77 0.64 22.54
CA GLU A 309 15.33 1.06 21.27
C GLU A 309 15.68 -0.15 20.44
N ASP A 310 15.06 -0.27 19.27
CA ASP A 310 15.39 -1.37 18.36
C ASP A 310 16.69 -1.11 17.58
N THR A 311 17.40 -2.17 17.23
CA THR A 311 18.68 -2.10 16.51
C THR A 311 18.52 -1.48 15.13
N LYS A 312 17.34 -1.57 14.52
CA LYS A 312 17.00 -0.94 13.24
C LYS A 312 16.97 0.60 13.37
N SER A 313 16.41 1.12 14.46
CA SER A 313 16.39 2.56 14.73
C SER A 313 17.79 3.12 15.01
N LYS A 314 18.64 2.35 15.71
CA LYS A 314 20.07 2.69 15.89
C LYS A 314 20.80 2.72 14.54
N ALA A 315 20.56 1.75 13.68
CA ALA A 315 21.12 1.70 12.34
C ALA A 315 20.64 2.88 11.46
N LEU A 316 19.40 3.36 11.66
CA LEU A 316 18.90 4.56 10.98
C LEU A 316 19.72 5.80 11.33
N LEU A 317 20.08 6.02 12.60
CA LEU A 317 20.95 7.16 12.98
C LEU A 317 22.32 7.09 12.27
N ILE A 318 22.92 5.90 12.26
CA ILE A 318 24.20 5.70 11.55
C ILE A 318 24.05 5.98 10.05
N ALA A 319 22.93 5.54 9.44
CA ALA A 319 22.65 5.78 8.03
C ALA A 319 22.44 7.28 7.73
N LEU A 320 21.78 8.01 8.63
CA LEU A 320 21.58 9.46 8.51
C LEU A 320 22.91 10.20 8.60
N ASP A 321 23.74 9.87 9.59
CA ASP A 321 25.06 10.50 9.77
C ASP A 321 25.97 10.26 8.56
N SER A 322 26.02 9.01 8.08
CA SER A 322 26.80 8.66 6.89
C SER A 322 26.27 9.35 5.63
N GLY A 323 24.94 9.40 5.47
CA GLY A 323 24.27 10.04 4.35
C GLY A 323 24.51 11.56 4.36
N PHE A 324 24.37 12.22 5.50
CA PHE A 324 24.61 13.66 5.63
C PHE A 324 26.08 14.03 5.43
N ALA A 325 27.02 13.22 5.90
CA ALA A 325 28.45 13.42 5.62
C ALA A 325 28.73 13.37 4.11
N GLN A 326 28.15 12.44 3.38
CA GLN A 326 28.29 12.38 1.92
C GLN A 326 27.60 13.56 1.21
N MET A 327 26.40 13.97 1.67
CA MET A 327 25.72 15.14 1.13
C MET A 327 26.58 16.38 1.27
N GLN A 328 27.25 16.56 2.41
CA GLN A 328 28.15 17.69 2.65
C GLN A 328 29.33 17.70 1.65
N THR A 329 29.93 16.55 1.36
CA THR A 329 31.02 16.47 0.36
C THR A 329 30.55 16.80 -1.06
N LEU A 330 29.28 16.55 -1.36
CA LEU A 330 28.65 16.85 -2.65
C LEU A 330 28.06 18.28 -2.72
N GLY A 331 28.18 19.08 -1.66
CA GLY A 331 27.55 20.41 -1.59
C GLY A 331 26.02 20.38 -1.59
N ALA A 332 25.42 19.24 -1.23
CA ALA A 332 23.97 19.08 -1.18
C ALA A 332 23.42 19.53 0.18
N GLU A 333 22.16 19.97 0.20
CA GLU A 333 21.50 20.34 1.44
C GLU A 333 21.27 19.13 2.35
N ARG A 334 21.44 19.33 3.66
CA ARG A 334 21.22 18.31 4.69
C ARG A 334 19.72 18.04 4.89
N LYS A 335 19.13 17.29 3.98
CA LYS A 335 17.70 16.91 4.00
C LYS A 335 17.56 15.42 3.71
N ALA A 336 16.71 14.73 4.45
CA ALA A 336 16.42 13.33 4.24
C ALA A 336 14.88 13.08 4.24
N VAL A 337 14.43 12.15 3.42
CA VAL A 337 13.07 11.66 3.45
C VAL A 337 13.10 10.20 3.88
N ILE A 338 12.41 9.89 4.97
CA ILE A 338 12.31 8.53 5.53
C ILE A 338 10.93 7.97 5.20
N PHE A 339 10.90 6.88 4.43
CA PHE A 339 9.66 6.19 4.13
C PHE A 339 9.40 5.06 5.12
N THR A 340 8.16 4.98 5.60
CA THR A 340 7.68 3.88 6.45
C THR A 340 6.26 3.51 6.06
N GLU A 341 5.92 2.22 6.16
CA GLU A 341 4.59 1.70 5.82
C GLU A 341 3.56 1.87 6.95
N SER A 342 3.97 2.31 8.14
CA SER A 342 3.09 2.37 9.31
C SER A 342 3.12 3.73 9.98
N ARG A 343 1.95 4.33 10.22
CA ARG A 343 1.81 5.56 11.03
C ARG A 343 2.36 5.40 12.45
N LYS A 344 2.25 4.21 13.03
CA LYS A 344 2.81 3.93 14.36
C LYS A 344 4.33 3.96 14.34
N THR A 345 4.94 3.37 13.30
CA THR A 345 6.39 3.49 13.08
C THR A 345 6.78 4.93 12.80
N GLN A 346 6.00 5.68 12.02
CA GLN A 346 6.24 7.10 11.75
C GLN A 346 6.27 7.94 13.04
N ALA A 347 5.27 7.78 13.89
CA ALA A 347 5.20 8.48 15.18
C ALA A 347 6.36 8.10 16.11
N TYR A 348 6.70 6.82 16.17
CA TYR A 348 7.84 6.34 16.93
C TYR A 348 9.16 6.94 16.42
N LEU A 349 9.41 6.90 15.11
CA LEU A 349 10.63 7.45 14.51
C LEU A 349 10.74 8.97 14.71
N LYS A 350 9.62 9.72 14.66
CA LYS A 350 9.62 11.16 15.00
C LYS A 350 10.16 11.35 16.41
N SER A 351 9.53 10.72 17.40
CA SER A 351 9.95 10.85 18.80
C SER A 351 11.38 10.36 19.03
N TYR A 352 11.79 9.28 18.37
CA TYR A 352 13.13 8.72 18.47
C TYR A 352 14.19 9.69 17.92
N LEU A 353 13.98 10.23 16.74
CA LEU A 353 14.90 11.19 16.12
C LEU A 353 14.98 12.49 16.90
N GLU A 354 13.84 13.01 17.39
CA GLU A 354 13.82 14.22 18.22
C GLU A 354 14.61 14.05 19.53
N ALA A 355 14.54 12.87 20.15
CA ALA A 355 15.34 12.52 21.31
C ALA A 355 16.84 12.38 21.02
N HIS A 356 17.23 12.14 19.75
CA HIS A 356 18.62 11.92 19.32
C HIS A 356 19.19 13.09 18.51
N GLY A 357 18.83 14.31 18.82
CA GLY A 357 19.47 15.52 18.28
C GLY A 357 18.76 16.16 17.09
N TYR A 358 17.60 15.64 16.66
CA TYR A 358 16.80 16.21 15.58
C TYR A 358 15.56 16.97 16.08
N GLY A 359 15.58 17.45 17.35
CA GLY A 359 14.47 18.20 17.95
C GLY A 359 14.02 19.38 17.07
N GLY A 360 12.74 19.45 16.73
CA GLY A 360 12.16 20.49 15.88
C GLY A 360 12.56 20.43 14.39
N GLN A 361 13.31 19.40 13.96
CA GLN A 361 13.75 19.22 12.57
C GLN A 361 12.98 18.10 11.83
N VAL A 362 12.08 17.40 12.53
CA VAL A 362 11.35 16.26 11.97
C VAL A 362 9.90 16.64 11.69
N VAL A 363 9.48 16.51 10.44
CA VAL A 363 8.10 16.68 10.02
C VAL A 363 7.56 15.35 9.53
N THR A 364 6.37 14.99 10.00
CA THR A 364 5.68 13.79 9.54
C THR A 364 4.69 14.13 8.42
N PHE A 365 4.65 13.28 7.41
CA PHE A 365 3.74 13.41 6.28
C PHE A 365 3.08 12.06 5.98
N ASN A 366 1.76 12.02 5.91
CA ASN A 366 0.97 10.83 5.61
C ASN A 366 -0.28 11.17 4.80
N GLY A 367 -1.09 10.20 4.42
CA GLY A 367 -2.28 10.41 3.58
C GLY A 367 -3.38 11.28 4.19
N SER A 368 -3.30 11.64 5.47
CA SER A 368 -4.35 12.40 6.18
C SER A 368 -3.79 13.56 7.03
N ASN A 369 -2.92 14.39 6.46
CA ASN A 369 -2.33 15.56 7.16
C ASN A 369 -3.35 16.69 7.38
N ASN A 370 -4.44 16.39 8.07
CA ASN A 370 -5.53 17.32 8.34
C ASN A 370 -5.53 17.84 9.80
N ASP A 371 -4.54 17.45 10.57
CA ASP A 371 -4.38 17.92 11.94
C ASP A 371 -3.86 19.38 11.95
N PRO A 372 -4.16 20.15 13.03
CA PRO A 372 -3.78 21.58 13.11
C PRO A 372 -2.28 21.83 12.98
N GLU A 373 -1.43 20.92 13.51
CA GLU A 373 0.04 21.05 13.47
C GLU A 373 0.55 20.91 12.02
N SER A 374 0.13 19.89 11.32
CA SER A 374 0.49 19.68 9.90
C SER A 374 0.03 20.85 9.01
N ILE A 375 -1.17 21.38 9.28
CA ILE A 375 -1.71 22.54 8.57
C ILE A 375 -0.87 23.79 8.84
N ALA A 376 -0.48 24.03 10.09
CA ALA A 376 0.34 25.18 10.46
C ALA A 376 1.72 25.13 9.81
N ILE A 377 2.40 23.98 9.86
CA ILE A 377 3.71 23.76 9.22
C ILE A 377 3.62 24.00 7.71
N TYR A 378 2.60 23.45 7.05
CA TYR A 378 2.41 23.64 5.62
C TYR A 378 2.13 25.10 5.26
N THR A 379 1.32 25.80 6.04
CA THR A 379 1.00 27.22 5.84
C THR A 379 2.25 28.11 6.02
N GLN A 380 3.06 27.82 7.05
CA GLN A 380 4.32 28.52 7.28
C GLN A 380 5.29 28.29 6.11
N TRP A 381 5.40 27.04 5.63
CA TRP A 381 6.24 26.72 4.48
C TRP A 381 5.77 27.44 3.21
N LEU A 382 4.47 27.47 2.93
CA LEU A 382 3.89 28.20 1.80
C LEU A 382 4.24 29.69 1.87
N THR A 383 4.11 30.29 3.05
CA THR A 383 4.42 31.71 3.25
C THR A 383 5.90 32.00 3.00
N ALA A 384 6.79 31.16 3.53
CA ALA A 384 8.23 31.31 3.37
C ALA A 384 8.72 31.10 1.92
N ASN A 385 7.99 30.30 1.13
CA ASN A 385 8.38 29.95 -0.24
C ASN A 385 7.52 30.60 -1.34
N ARG A 386 6.68 31.57 -0.98
CA ARG A 386 5.72 32.22 -1.89
C ARG A 386 6.37 32.86 -3.11
N GLU A 387 7.56 33.44 -2.92
CA GLU A 387 8.30 34.12 -3.98
C GLU A 387 9.13 33.18 -4.86
N SER A 388 9.28 31.91 -4.46
CA SER A 388 10.09 30.94 -5.22
C SER A 388 9.42 30.45 -6.52
N GLY A 389 8.13 30.76 -6.74
CA GLY A 389 7.32 30.25 -7.86
C GLY A 389 7.06 28.73 -7.79
N ARG A 390 7.64 28.04 -6.80
CA ARG A 390 7.52 26.58 -6.61
C ARG A 390 6.45 26.20 -5.58
N ALA A 391 6.01 27.14 -4.77
CA ALA A 391 4.96 26.97 -3.79
C ALA A 391 3.60 27.31 -4.41
N SER A 392 3.12 26.49 -5.33
CA SER A 392 1.73 26.59 -5.78
C SER A 392 0.84 26.01 -4.67
N GLY A 393 -0.01 26.85 -4.09
CA GLY A 393 -0.89 26.49 -2.99
C GLY A 393 -2.05 25.60 -3.38
N SER A 394 -1.90 24.64 -4.31
CA SER A 394 -2.96 23.71 -4.58
C SER A 394 -2.98 22.62 -3.51
N ARG A 395 -3.86 22.81 -2.56
CA ARG A 395 -4.49 21.77 -1.77
C ARG A 395 -5.59 21.05 -2.55
N GLU A 396 -5.62 21.25 -3.85
CA GLU A 396 -6.64 20.73 -4.74
C GLU A 396 -6.16 19.50 -5.49
#